data_060b9f4e29316f98a3f351847114cf13
#
_entry.id   060b9f4e29316f98a3f351847114cf13
#
_cell.length_a   1.000
_cell.length_b   1.000
_cell.length_c   1.000
_cell.angle_alpha   90.00
_cell.angle_beta   90.00
_cell.angle_gamma   90.00
#
_symmetry.space_group_name_H-M   'P 1'
#
loop_
_entity.id
_entity.type
_entity.pdbx_description
1 polymer ?
#
loop_
_entity_poly.entity_id
_entity_poly.type
_entity_poly.pdbx_seq_one_letter_code
_entity_poly.pdbx_strand_id
1 'polypeptide(L)'
;MGMRTTSRRAALLVPVSLSWLAAFPAAAQPGQRSNEPTPPTPPTPRLEDGTVDLSGEGIWSLPYITDFSRQLVNRDSVPFLPWTEAMHEYNNEITNKAYDPEGFCLPPGGPRAFATPYPAEFIQQRDRIIIIFEGGAHVWREIHMDGRPHPAGNALNPTYFGHSVGHWEGDTLVIDTVGFNEKTWIDYGGHMHTDQLHTIERLTRPNRDTLHYEARIIDPGAYSEPWTVAWDIPWSEGQELQEYICQENNKFLVDLEDDFGNPFFEKTTGVE
;
A
#
# COMPACT_ATOMS: atom_id res chain seq x y z
N MET A 1 -39.83 18.91 -98.00
CA MET A 1 -38.92 19.62 -97.13
C MET A 1 -39.78 20.28 -96.06
N GLY A 2 -40.01 19.66 -95.03
CA GLY A 2 -40.89 20.15 -93.98
C GLY A 2 -40.50 19.52 -92.65
N MET A 3 -40.00 20.30 -91.80
CA MET A 3 -39.61 19.92 -90.47
C MET A 3 -40.81 19.96 -89.55
N ARG A 4 -41.18 18.81 -89.00
CA ARG A 4 -42.17 18.73 -87.89
C ARG A 4 -41.47 18.73 -86.54
N THR A 5 -41.72 19.77 -85.74
CA THR A 5 -41.28 19.88 -84.40
C THR A 5 -42.29 19.19 -83.45
N THR A 6 -41.81 18.21 -82.69
CA THR A 6 -42.57 17.57 -81.60
C THR A 6 -42.07 18.09 -80.29
N SER A 7 -42.90 18.81 -79.55
CA SER A 7 -42.68 19.29 -78.20
C SER A 7 -42.81 18.13 -77.21
N ARG A 8 -41.76 17.87 -76.44
CA ARG A 8 -41.79 16.99 -75.29
C ARG A 8 -41.88 17.84 -74.01
N ARG A 9 -42.93 17.64 -73.26
CA ARG A 9 -43.12 18.23 -71.95
C ARG A 9 -42.15 17.57 -70.95
N ALA A 10 -41.29 18.32 -70.34
CA ALA A 10 -40.43 17.88 -69.24
C ALA A 10 -41.21 17.90 -67.94
N ALA A 11 -41.33 16.77 -67.28
CA ALA A 11 -41.84 16.65 -65.93
C ALA A 11 -40.72 16.99 -64.93
N LEU A 12 -40.90 18.03 -64.11
CA LEU A 12 -40.04 18.39 -63.00
C LEU A 12 -40.25 17.41 -61.84
N LEU A 13 -39.26 16.55 -61.61
CA LEU A 13 -39.14 15.76 -60.38
C LEU A 13 -38.49 16.63 -59.30
N VAL A 14 -39.23 16.96 -58.26
CA VAL A 14 -38.69 17.63 -57.05
C VAL A 14 -38.05 16.56 -56.16
N PRO A 15 -36.76 16.66 -55.83
CA PRO A 15 -36.17 15.71 -54.89
C PRO A 15 -36.63 16.08 -53.46
N VAL A 16 -37.29 15.13 -52.79
CA VAL A 16 -37.56 15.18 -51.35
C VAL A 16 -36.24 14.87 -50.62
N SER A 17 -35.59 15.91 -50.09
CA SER A 17 -34.43 15.73 -49.23
C SER A 17 -34.89 15.24 -47.84
N LEU A 18 -34.65 13.98 -47.55
CA LEU A 18 -34.78 13.40 -46.22
C LEU A 18 -33.65 13.96 -45.35
N SER A 19 -33.92 14.96 -44.53
CA SER A 19 -33.01 15.47 -43.51
C SER A 19 -32.93 14.45 -42.37
N TRP A 20 -31.82 13.71 -42.28
CA TRP A 20 -31.48 12.94 -41.11
C TRP A 20 -31.07 13.90 -40.00
N LEU A 21 -31.97 14.15 -39.04
CA LEU A 21 -31.63 14.77 -37.76
C LEU A 21 -30.81 13.73 -36.96
N ALA A 22 -29.50 13.85 -37.00
CA ALA A 22 -28.61 13.14 -36.09
C ALA A 22 -28.87 13.72 -34.68
N ALA A 23 -29.52 12.94 -33.83
CA ALA A 23 -29.61 13.23 -32.41
C ALA A 23 -28.22 13.04 -31.81
N PHE A 24 -27.53 14.14 -31.52
CA PHE A 24 -26.31 14.10 -30.69
C PHE A 24 -26.76 13.71 -29.27
N PRO A 25 -26.10 12.72 -28.63
CA PRO A 25 -26.37 12.49 -27.23
C PRO A 25 -25.97 13.74 -26.44
N ALA A 26 -26.91 14.23 -25.61
CA ALA A 26 -26.66 15.35 -24.73
C ALA A 26 -25.41 15.07 -23.89
N ALA A 27 -24.43 15.97 -23.94
CA ALA A 27 -23.27 15.92 -23.08
C ALA A 27 -23.76 15.83 -21.64
N ALA A 28 -23.32 14.79 -20.91
CA ALA A 28 -23.60 14.64 -19.50
C ALA A 28 -23.08 15.89 -18.78
N GLN A 29 -23.95 16.61 -18.13
CA GLN A 29 -23.58 17.73 -17.29
C GLN A 29 -22.71 17.21 -16.14
N PRO A 30 -21.62 17.92 -15.75
CA PRO A 30 -20.82 17.54 -14.59
C PRO A 30 -21.74 17.48 -13.36
N GLY A 31 -21.76 16.31 -12.70
CA GLY A 31 -22.75 15.92 -11.73
C GLY A 31 -23.04 16.97 -10.68
N GLN A 32 -24.30 17.31 -10.57
CA GLN A 32 -24.87 17.76 -9.31
C GLN A 32 -24.57 16.65 -8.29
N ARG A 33 -23.75 16.94 -7.28
CA ARG A 33 -23.64 16.08 -6.11
C ARG A 33 -25.04 15.95 -5.52
N SER A 34 -25.60 14.76 -5.60
CA SER A 34 -26.86 14.44 -4.94
C SER A 34 -26.66 14.68 -3.45
N ASN A 35 -27.52 15.51 -2.84
CA ASN A 35 -27.63 15.66 -1.40
C ASN A 35 -28.32 14.44 -0.75
N GLU A 36 -28.13 13.25 -1.30
CA GLU A 36 -28.56 12.04 -0.63
C GLU A 36 -27.75 11.84 0.63
N PRO A 37 -28.38 11.58 1.78
CA PRO A 37 -27.68 11.28 3.00
C PRO A 37 -26.78 10.06 2.76
N THR A 38 -25.51 10.19 3.09
CA THR A 38 -24.58 9.06 3.04
C THR A 38 -25.16 7.90 3.85
N PRO A 39 -25.29 6.70 3.28
CA PRO A 39 -25.82 5.56 4.03
C PRO A 39 -24.96 5.33 5.28
N PRO A 40 -25.56 4.88 6.39
CA PRO A 40 -24.83 4.62 7.62
C PRO A 40 -23.73 3.58 7.35
N THR A 41 -22.54 3.84 7.86
CA THR A 41 -21.41 2.91 7.74
C THR A 41 -21.77 1.58 8.43
N PRO A 42 -21.59 0.43 7.77
CA PRO A 42 -21.88 -0.86 8.36
C PRO A 42 -21.09 -1.10 9.64
N PRO A 43 -21.66 -1.83 10.63
CA PRO A 43 -20.97 -2.12 11.88
C PRO A 43 -19.72 -2.98 11.66
N THR A 44 -18.84 -3.00 12.66
CA THR A 44 -17.65 -3.85 12.71
C THR A 44 -18.03 -5.34 12.62
N PRO A 45 -17.50 -6.10 11.65
CA PRO A 45 -17.69 -7.53 11.58
C PRO A 45 -17.05 -8.24 12.78
N ARG A 46 -17.64 -9.41 13.15
CA ARG A 46 -17.13 -10.21 14.27
C ARG A 46 -17.14 -11.69 13.93
N LEU A 47 -16.16 -12.40 14.45
CA LEU A 47 -16.11 -13.85 14.44
C LEU A 47 -17.17 -14.44 15.39
N GLU A 48 -17.38 -15.76 15.34
CA GLU A 48 -18.37 -16.46 16.17
C GLU A 48 -18.13 -16.29 17.68
N ASP A 49 -16.89 -16.12 18.10
CA ASP A 49 -16.50 -15.88 19.51
C ASP A 49 -16.66 -14.43 19.96
N GLY A 50 -17.11 -13.55 19.07
CA GLY A 50 -17.30 -12.11 19.32
C GLY A 50 -16.07 -11.26 19.09
N THR A 51 -14.91 -11.84 18.79
CA THR A 51 -13.68 -11.12 18.42
C THR A 51 -13.89 -10.32 17.13
N VAL A 52 -13.26 -9.17 17.01
CA VAL A 52 -13.27 -8.38 15.76
C VAL A 52 -12.71 -9.24 14.62
N ASP A 53 -13.44 -9.31 13.53
CA ASP A 53 -12.99 -9.96 12.30
C ASP A 53 -12.20 -8.98 11.46
N LEU A 54 -10.90 -9.23 11.28
CA LEU A 54 -10.00 -8.46 10.40
C LEU A 54 -9.90 -9.08 9.01
N SER A 55 -10.46 -10.30 8.84
CA SER A 55 -10.54 -11.05 7.59
C SER A 55 -11.86 -10.75 6.85
N GLY A 56 -12.20 -11.57 5.86
CA GLY A 56 -13.45 -11.52 5.11
C GLY A 56 -13.24 -11.70 3.62
N GLU A 57 -14.31 -11.56 2.83
CA GLU A 57 -14.26 -11.65 1.37
C GLU A 57 -13.81 -10.30 0.78
N GLY A 58 -12.51 -10.02 0.82
CA GLY A 58 -11.91 -8.78 0.35
C GLY A 58 -10.50 -8.58 0.90
N ILE A 59 -9.97 -7.39 0.67
CA ILE A 59 -8.60 -7.01 1.03
C ILE A 59 -8.56 -5.64 1.72
N TRP A 60 -7.52 -5.39 2.49
CA TRP A 60 -7.17 -4.06 2.99
C TRP A 60 -6.31 -3.34 1.98
N SER A 61 -6.80 -2.22 1.44
CA SER A 61 -6.08 -1.41 0.45
C SER A 61 -5.11 -0.47 1.16
N LEU A 62 -3.85 -0.87 1.25
CA LEU A 62 -2.85 -0.11 1.98
C LEU A 62 -2.52 1.22 1.27
N PRO A 63 -2.33 2.31 2.01
CA PRO A 63 -2.01 3.63 1.44
C PRO A 63 -0.54 3.71 1.03
N TYR A 64 -0.23 4.63 0.10
CA TYR A 64 1.16 5.00 -0.18
C TYR A 64 1.59 6.16 0.72
N ILE A 65 2.20 5.84 1.85
CA ILE A 65 2.75 6.81 2.79
C ILE A 65 4.25 6.78 2.70
N THR A 66 4.79 7.78 2.03
CA THR A 66 6.22 7.86 1.73
C THR A 66 7.07 8.44 2.86
N ASP A 67 6.44 9.17 3.78
CA ASP A 67 7.15 9.92 4.82
C ASP A 67 6.32 9.92 6.12
N PHE A 68 6.79 9.18 7.11
CA PHE A 68 6.14 9.03 8.40
C PHE A 68 6.13 10.32 9.23
N SER A 69 7.02 11.26 8.94
CA SER A 69 7.00 12.57 9.60
C SER A 69 5.69 13.34 9.36
N ARG A 70 4.94 12.98 8.31
CA ARG A 70 3.63 13.58 7.96
C ARG A 70 2.45 12.87 8.63
N GLN A 71 2.69 11.78 9.35
CA GLN A 71 1.69 10.95 10.00
C GLN A 71 1.84 10.94 11.52
N LEU A 72 2.62 11.87 12.07
CA LEU A 72 2.93 11.93 13.48
C LEU A 72 1.69 12.19 14.34
N VAL A 73 1.59 11.46 15.44
CA VAL A 73 0.55 11.65 16.47
C VAL A 73 1.11 12.47 17.63
N ASN A 74 0.43 13.58 17.95
CA ASN A 74 0.72 14.44 19.10
C ASN A 74 2.16 15.02 19.17
N ARG A 75 2.79 15.21 17.99
CA ARG A 75 4.10 15.89 17.88
C ARG A 75 4.30 16.48 16.49
N ASP A 76 5.23 17.45 16.41
CA ASP A 76 5.48 18.22 15.18
C ASP A 76 6.69 17.71 14.39
N SER A 77 7.56 16.87 14.99
CA SER A 77 8.78 16.38 14.35
C SER A 77 9.22 15.02 14.89
N VAL A 78 9.97 14.29 14.08
CA VAL A 78 10.61 13.03 14.47
C VAL A 78 11.78 13.33 15.41
N PRO A 79 11.91 12.62 16.56
CA PRO A 79 12.94 12.88 17.57
C PRO A 79 14.26 12.18 17.23
N PHE A 80 14.87 12.55 16.12
CA PHE A 80 16.12 11.96 15.65
C PHE A 80 17.26 12.07 16.68
N LEU A 81 18.14 11.06 16.69
CA LEU A 81 19.53 11.26 17.11
C LEU A 81 20.34 11.92 15.97
N PRO A 82 21.44 12.63 16.26
CA PRO A 82 22.19 13.37 15.23
C PRO A 82 22.62 12.53 14.02
N TRP A 83 22.97 11.26 14.23
CA TRP A 83 23.40 10.41 13.13
C TRP A 83 22.23 9.97 12.24
N THR A 84 21.05 9.69 12.82
CA THR A 84 19.87 9.30 12.03
C THR A 84 19.26 10.49 11.28
N GLU A 85 19.34 11.69 11.84
CA GLU A 85 18.98 12.92 11.14
C GLU A 85 19.87 13.11 9.90
N ALA A 86 21.21 13.01 10.07
CA ALA A 86 22.16 13.10 8.98
C ALA A 86 21.95 12.03 7.91
N MET A 87 21.62 10.79 8.32
CA MET A 87 21.32 9.71 7.36
C MET A 87 19.99 9.95 6.65
N HIS A 88 18.98 10.47 7.33
CA HIS A 88 17.71 10.83 6.70
C HIS A 88 17.90 11.93 5.63
N GLU A 89 18.67 12.98 5.94
CA GLU A 89 19.05 14.01 4.97
C GLU A 89 19.83 13.40 3.79
N TYR A 90 20.82 12.56 4.06
CA TYR A 90 21.61 11.88 3.04
C TYR A 90 20.73 11.04 2.11
N ASN A 91 19.84 10.23 2.66
CA ASN A 91 18.94 9.38 1.89
C ASN A 91 17.98 10.19 1.00
N ASN A 92 17.52 11.34 1.45
CA ASN A 92 16.58 12.17 0.70
C ASN A 92 17.27 13.12 -0.28
N GLU A 93 18.29 13.87 0.18
CA GLU A 93 18.83 15.02 -0.54
C GLU A 93 20.04 14.66 -1.40
N ILE A 94 20.84 13.69 -0.96
CA ILE A 94 22.08 13.33 -1.66
C ILE A 94 21.85 12.15 -2.60
N THR A 95 21.27 11.06 -2.09
CA THR A 95 21.09 9.83 -2.88
C THR A 95 19.74 9.75 -3.59
N ASN A 96 18.81 10.66 -3.26
CA ASN A 96 17.43 10.62 -3.77
C ASN A 96 16.82 9.22 -3.67
N LYS A 97 17.02 8.56 -2.53
CA LYS A 97 16.51 7.22 -2.19
C LYS A 97 17.03 6.09 -3.09
N ALA A 98 18.17 6.30 -3.77
CA ALA A 98 18.76 5.29 -4.66
C ALA A 98 19.14 3.98 -3.94
N TYR A 99 19.32 4.04 -2.61
CA TYR A 99 19.67 2.87 -1.79
C TYR A 99 18.50 2.36 -0.95
N ASP A 100 17.27 2.71 -1.30
CA ASP A 100 16.09 2.15 -0.64
C ASP A 100 16.05 0.61 -0.82
N PRO A 101 16.09 -0.17 0.28
CA PRO A 101 16.13 -1.62 0.19
C PRO A 101 14.95 -2.23 -0.57
N GLU A 102 13.75 -1.64 -0.47
CA GLU A 102 12.56 -2.12 -1.18
C GLU A 102 12.70 -1.96 -2.70
N GLY A 103 13.45 -0.96 -3.17
CA GLY A 103 13.80 -0.82 -4.58
C GLY A 103 14.60 -2.01 -5.14
N PHE A 104 15.32 -2.71 -4.27
CA PHE A 104 16.06 -3.95 -4.58
C PHE A 104 15.26 -5.23 -4.28
N CYS A 105 13.95 -5.14 -4.20
CA CYS A 105 13.06 -6.26 -3.89
C CYS A 105 13.32 -6.91 -2.52
N LEU A 106 13.86 -6.18 -1.57
CA LEU A 106 13.91 -6.62 -0.18
C LEU A 106 12.57 -6.33 0.50
N PRO A 107 12.16 -7.15 1.49
CA PRO A 107 10.93 -6.90 2.23
C PRO A 107 10.91 -5.51 2.87
N PRO A 108 9.76 -4.80 2.88
CA PRO A 108 9.66 -3.48 3.51
C PRO A 108 9.87 -3.53 5.02
N GLY A 109 9.49 -4.65 5.66
CA GLY A 109 9.59 -4.84 7.09
C GLY A 109 8.61 -3.99 7.91
N GLY A 110 8.39 -4.38 9.15
CA GLY A 110 7.68 -3.63 10.19
C GLY A 110 6.50 -2.79 9.75
N PRO A 111 6.38 -1.57 10.30
CA PRO A 111 5.30 -0.64 9.97
C PRO A 111 5.27 -0.19 8.51
N ARG A 112 6.41 -0.19 7.82
CA ARG A 112 6.48 0.22 6.41
C ARG A 112 5.60 -0.66 5.51
N ALA A 113 5.44 -1.95 5.83
CA ALA A 113 4.57 -2.82 5.07
C ALA A 113 3.12 -2.31 5.00
N PHE A 114 2.63 -1.64 6.05
CA PHE A 114 1.30 -1.01 6.08
C PHE A 114 1.23 0.36 5.38
N ALA A 115 2.35 0.88 4.93
CA ALA A 115 2.47 2.15 4.21
C ALA A 115 2.86 1.98 2.74
N THR A 116 3.09 0.75 2.29
CA THR A 116 3.40 0.40 0.90
C THR A 116 2.10 0.13 0.14
N PRO A 117 1.87 0.68 -1.07
CA PRO A 117 0.55 0.73 -1.71
C PRO A 117 0.15 -0.58 -2.40
N TYR A 118 0.35 -1.68 -1.72
CA TYR A 118 -0.09 -3.01 -2.14
C TYR A 118 -1.03 -3.58 -1.10
N PRO A 119 -2.13 -4.22 -1.52
CA PRO A 119 -3.12 -4.71 -0.58
C PRO A 119 -2.59 -5.80 0.34
N ALA A 120 -3.31 -5.99 1.46
CA ALA A 120 -3.03 -7.05 2.41
C ALA A 120 -4.30 -7.84 2.76
N GLU A 121 -4.11 -9.13 3.01
CA GLU A 121 -5.15 -10.04 3.50
C GLU A 121 -4.77 -10.56 4.89
N PHE A 122 -5.75 -10.65 5.79
CA PHE A 122 -5.59 -11.20 7.13
C PHE A 122 -6.21 -12.60 7.17
N ILE A 123 -5.42 -13.57 7.58
CA ILE A 123 -5.87 -14.93 7.92
C ILE A 123 -5.86 -15.02 9.43
N GLN A 124 -7.05 -14.91 10.03
CA GLN A 124 -7.21 -14.86 11.47
C GLN A 124 -7.53 -16.26 12.02
N GLN A 125 -6.64 -16.77 12.86
CA GLN A 125 -6.79 -18.02 13.60
C GLN A 125 -6.74 -17.74 15.11
N ARG A 126 -7.14 -18.70 15.92
CA ARG A 126 -7.23 -18.54 17.37
C ARG A 126 -5.88 -18.25 18.04
N ASP A 127 -4.81 -18.90 17.57
CA ASP A 127 -3.46 -18.87 18.15
C ASP A 127 -2.45 -18.06 17.35
N ARG A 128 -2.87 -17.56 16.19
CA ARG A 128 -2.05 -16.70 15.34
C ARG A 128 -2.87 -15.91 14.33
N ILE A 129 -2.31 -14.83 13.87
CA ILE A 129 -2.80 -14.08 12.70
C ILE A 129 -1.67 -14.05 11.68
N ILE A 130 -1.99 -14.37 10.43
CA ILE A 130 -1.06 -14.24 9.30
C ILE A 130 -1.54 -13.08 8.44
N ILE A 131 -0.65 -12.16 8.14
CA ILE A 131 -0.89 -11.06 7.21
C ILE A 131 -0.09 -11.36 5.94
N ILE A 132 -0.79 -11.50 4.82
CA ILE A 132 -0.19 -11.66 3.50
C ILE A 132 -0.20 -10.29 2.83
N PHE A 133 0.96 -9.82 2.39
CA PHE A 133 1.12 -8.59 1.62
C PHE A 133 1.34 -8.94 0.15
N GLU A 134 0.56 -8.34 -0.74
CA GLU A 134 0.71 -8.54 -2.19
C GLU A 134 2.07 -8.07 -2.68
N GLY A 135 2.51 -6.90 -2.22
CA GLY A 135 3.80 -6.33 -2.57
C GLY A 135 4.94 -6.72 -1.65
N GLY A 136 6.10 -6.07 -1.86
CA GLY A 136 7.26 -6.25 -0.98
C GLY A 136 7.92 -7.62 -1.08
N ALA A 137 7.99 -8.21 -2.29
CA ALA A 137 8.62 -9.50 -2.57
C ALA A 137 7.85 -10.73 -2.01
N HIS A 138 6.53 -10.76 -2.10
CA HIS A 138 5.66 -11.86 -1.64
C HIS A 138 5.88 -12.20 -0.17
N VAL A 139 5.75 -11.21 0.67
CA VAL A 139 6.03 -11.37 2.09
C VAL A 139 4.76 -11.64 2.89
N TRP A 140 4.95 -12.33 3.98
CA TRP A 140 3.92 -12.55 4.98
C TRP A 140 4.49 -12.29 6.38
N ARG A 141 3.62 -11.98 7.31
CA ARG A 141 3.95 -11.74 8.71
C ARG A 141 3.09 -12.63 9.59
N GLU A 142 3.70 -13.34 10.54
CA GLU A 142 2.98 -14.10 11.56
C GLU A 142 2.98 -13.33 12.87
N ILE A 143 1.80 -13.26 13.49
CA ILE A 143 1.58 -12.68 14.81
C ILE A 143 1.10 -13.82 15.71
N HIS A 144 1.89 -14.14 16.73
CA HIS A 144 1.55 -15.18 17.69
C HIS A 144 0.52 -14.67 18.70
N MET A 145 -0.64 -15.33 18.80
CA MET A 145 -1.76 -14.97 19.66
C MET A 145 -1.91 -15.90 20.88
N ASP A 146 -0.96 -16.81 21.10
CA ASP A 146 -0.98 -17.84 22.13
C ASP A 146 -0.38 -17.41 23.47
N GLY A 147 -0.03 -16.14 23.62
CA GLY A 147 0.50 -15.56 24.87
C GLY A 147 1.97 -15.92 25.16
N ARG A 148 2.70 -16.45 24.16
CA ARG A 148 4.14 -16.70 24.31
C ARG A 148 4.93 -15.40 24.50
N PRO A 149 6.06 -15.43 25.24
CA PRO A 149 6.98 -14.31 25.29
C PRO A 149 7.82 -14.24 24.01
N HIS A 150 8.47 -13.10 23.77
CA HIS A 150 9.53 -13.02 22.77
C HIS A 150 10.72 -13.93 23.12
N PRO A 151 11.37 -14.55 22.12
CA PRO A 151 12.65 -15.22 22.33
C PRO A 151 13.69 -14.21 22.87
N ALA A 152 14.60 -14.69 23.69
CA ALA A 152 15.63 -13.85 24.30
C ALA A 152 17.03 -14.27 23.87
N GLY A 153 17.98 -13.31 23.84
CA GLY A 153 19.36 -13.52 23.51
C GLY A 153 19.54 -14.22 22.14
N ASN A 154 20.36 -15.25 22.07
CA ASN A 154 20.66 -15.96 20.81
C ASN A 154 19.47 -16.72 20.19
N ALA A 155 18.36 -16.88 20.92
CA ALA A 155 17.14 -17.46 20.37
C ALA A 155 16.33 -16.47 19.54
N LEU A 156 16.56 -15.18 19.71
CA LEU A 156 15.98 -14.13 18.87
C LEU A 156 16.78 -14.07 17.57
N ASN A 157 16.19 -14.50 16.47
CA ASN A 157 16.78 -14.44 15.14
C ASN A 157 16.24 -13.23 14.39
N PRO A 158 17.03 -12.15 14.20
CA PRO A 158 16.54 -10.93 13.58
C PRO A 158 16.08 -11.15 12.13
N THR A 159 14.88 -10.69 11.81
CA THR A 159 14.25 -10.78 10.48
C THR A 159 13.75 -9.42 10.01
N TYR A 160 13.27 -9.32 8.78
CA TYR A 160 12.68 -8.09 8.23
C TYR A 160 11.40 -7.68 9.00
N PHE A 161 10.61 -8.64 9.46
CA PHE A 161 9.36 -8.39 10.20
C PHE A 161 9.49 -8.61 11.71
N GLY A 162 10.69 -8.97 12.19
CA GLY A 162 10.90 -9.27 13.60
C GLY A 162 10.12 -10.51 14.07
N HIS A 163 9.97 -10.62 15.38
CA HIS A 163 9.13 -11.60 16.07
C HIS A 163 7.95 -10.86 16.70
N SER A 164 6.73 -11.16 16.24
CA SER A 164 5.50 -10.47 16.66
C SER A 164 4.68 -11.34 17.60
N VAL A 165 4.28 -10.78 18.74
CA VAL A 165 3.28 -11.35 19.64
C VAL A 165 2.08 -10.40 19.71
N GLY A 166 0.87 -10.94 19.75
CA GLY A 166 -0.36 -10.14 19.76
C GLY A 166 -1.30 -10.51 20.90
N HIS A 167 -2.14 -9.57 21.25
CA HIS A 167 -3.27 -9.76 22.14
C HIS A 167 -4.37 -8.75 21.83
N TRP A 168 -5.58 -9.03 22.30
CA TRP A 168 -6.71 -8.13 22.14
C TRP A 168 -6.88 -7.24 23.37
N GLU A 169 -7.00 -5.94 23.17
CA GLU A 169 -7.44 -4.95 24.16
C GLU A 169 -8.82 -4.41 23.73
N GLY A 170 -9.88 -5.06 24.20
CA GLY A 170 -11.22 -4.80 23.69
C GLY A 170 -11.31 -5.13 22.21
N ASP A 171 -11.63 -4.13 21.38
CA ASP A 171 -11.75 -4.26 19.91
C ASP A 171 -10.46 -3.88 19.15
N THR A 172 -9.35 -3.69 19.86
CA THR A 172 -8.06 -3.35 19.29
C THR A 172 -7.10 -4.54 19.36
N LEU A 173 -6.56 -4.97 18.22
CA LEU A 173 -5.43 -5.88 18.18
C LEU A 173 -4.15 -5.08 18.48
N VAL A 174 -3.45 -5.46 19.55
CA VAL A 174 -2.13 -4.91 19.89
C VAL A 174 -1.07 -5.92 19.50
N ILE A 175 -0.07 -5.45 18.75
CA ILE A 175 1.04 -6.26 18.26
C ILE A 175 2.34 -5.67 18.81
N ASP A 176 3.06 -6.46 19.58
CA ASP A 176 4.37 -6.15 20.11
C ASP A 176 5.42 -6.86 19.25
N THR A 177 6.44 -6.15 18.75
CA THR A 177 7.42 -6.73 17.83
C THR A 177 8.84 -6.26 18.14
N VAL A 178 9.74 -7.23 18.26
CA VAL A 178 11.19 -7.03 18.47
C VAL A 178 11.97 -7.88 17.48
N GLY A 179 13.29 -7.71 17.43
CA GLY A 179 14.16 -8.53 16.61
C GLY A 179 14.09 -8.22 15.12
N PHE A 180 13.98 -6.95 14.79
CA PHE A 180 14.16 -6.49 13.42
C PHE A 180 15.64 -6.56 13.02
N ASN A 181 15.92 -6.91 11.77
CA ASN A 181 17.25 -6.74 11.20
C ASN A 181 17.39 -5.30 10.66
N GLU A 182 18.63 -4.82 10.58
CA GLU A 182 18.93 -3.44 10.15
C GLU A 182 18.91 -3.26 8.61
N LYS A 183 18.23 -4.14 7.87
CA LYS A 183 18.27 -4.18 6.39
C LYS A 183 17.10 -3.46 5.74
N THR A 184 16.31 -2.72 6.51
CA THR A 184 15.16 -1.97 6.02
C THR A 184 15.23 -0.51 6.47
N TRP A 185 14.44 0.33 5.83
CA TRP A 185 14.09 1.66 6.33
C TRP A 185 12.70 1.59 6.94
N ILE A 186 12.42 2.44 7.93
CA ILE A 186 11.09 2.52 8.56
C ILE A 186 10.03 2.97 7.56
N ASP A 187 10.41 3.81 6.58
CA ASP A 187 9.57 4.29 5.50
C ASP A 187 10.36 4.60 4.23
N TYR A 188 9.68 4.95 3.16
CA TYR A 188 10.32 5.40 1.91
C TYR A 188 11.06 6.74 2.09
N GLY A 189 10.70 7.54 3.10
CA GLY A 189 11.37 8.79 3.48
C GLY A 189 12.79 8.60 3.98
N GLY A 190 13.25 7.36 4.17
CA GLY A 190 14.64 7.08 4.58
C GLY A 190 14.89 7.19 6.07
N HIS A 191 13.85 7.07 6.90
CA HIS A 191 14.00 6.95 8.34
C HIS A 191 14.69 5.62 8.69
N MET A 192 15.88 5.73 9.30
CA MET A 192 16.69 4.56 9.68
C MET A 192 16.26 4.01 11.03
N HIS A 193 16.65 2.77 11.29
CA HIS A 193 16.55 2.14 12.60
C HIS A 193 17.78 1.29 12.92
N THR A 194 17.87 0.83 14.16
CA THR A 194 18.90 -0.09 14.61
C THR A 194 18.31 -1.47 14.96
N ASP A 195 19.14 -2.40 15.39
CA ASP A 195 18.72 -3.70 15.94
C ASP A 195 17.93 -3.58 17.27
N GLN A 196 17.88 -2.37 17.86
CA GLN A 196 17.11 -2.07 19.07
C GLN A 196 15.66 -1.68 18.75
N LEU A 197 15.27 -1.67 17.46
CA LEU A 197 13.89 -1.34 17.07
C LEU A 197 12.90 -2.27 17.74
N HIS A 198 11.97 -1.67 18.46
CA HIS A 198 10.80 -2.27 19.07
C HIS A 198 9.58 -1.50 18.58
N THR A 199 8.57 -2.17 18.06
CA THR A 199 7.33 -1.53 17.64
C THR A 199 6.15 -2.05 18.45
N ILE A 200 5.24 -1.15 18.80
CA ILE A 200 3.92 -1.50 19.33
C ILE A 200 2.89 -0.98 18.35
N GLU A 201 2.21 -1.89 17.67
CA GLU A 201 1.22 -1.56 16.65
C GLU A 201 -0.19 -1.82 17.18
N ARG A 202 -1.13 -0.99 16.81
CA ARG A 202 -2.54 -1.06 17.23
C ARG A 202 -3.43 -1.01 16.01
N LEU A 203 -4.22 -2.05 15.82
CA LEU A 203 -5.17 -2.17 14.72
C LEU A 203 -6.57 -2.18 15.30
N THR A 204 -7.36 -1.16 14.98
CA THR A 204 -8.75 -1.03 15.40
C THR A 204 -9.65 -0.96 14.18
N ARG A 205 -10.64 -1.85 14.09
CA ARG A 205 -11.65 -1.81 13.01
C ARG A 205 -12.93 -1.18 13.54
N PRO A 206 -13.10 0.16 13.45
CA PRO A 206 -14.24 0.87 14.04
C PRO A 206 -15.56 0.58 13.31
N ASN A 207 -15.49 0.11 12.07
CA ASN A 207 -16.61 -0.25 11.23
C ASN A 207 -16.14 -1.24 10.15
N ARG A 208 -17.07 -1.72 9.29
CA ARG A 208 -16.73 -2.69 8.24
C ARG A 208 -15.63 -2.20 7.29
N ASP A 209 -15.65 -0.92 6.95
CA ASP A 209 -14.94 -0.38 5.78
C ASP A 209 -13.60 0.31 6.14
N THR A 210 -13.26 0.36 7.44
CA THR A 210 -12.06 1.09 7.91
C THR A 210 -11.28 0.26 8.91
N LEU A 211 -9.97 0.22 8.74
CA LEU A 211 -9.00 -0.24 9.74
C LEU A 211 -8.12 0.94 10.13
N HIS A 212 -8.20 1.37 11.38
CA HIS A 212 -7.29 2.36 11.95
C HIS A 212 -6.01 1.66 12.37
N TYR A 213 -4.89 2.08 11.80
CA TYR A 213 -3.55 1.59 12.11
C TYR A 213 -2.77 2.67 12.85
N GLU A 214 -2.17 2.30 13.98
CA GLU A 214 -1.24 3.11 14.74
C GLU A 214 0.03 2.30 15.01
N ALA A 215 1.21 2.92 14.84
CA ALA A 215 2.49 2.31 15.16
C ALA A 215 3.33 3.24 16.05
N ARG A 216 3.72 2.74 17.20
CA ARG A 216 4.69 3.37 18.10
C ARG A 216 6.06 2.80 17.82
N ILE A 217 7.00 3.66 17.45
CA ILE A 217 8.38 3.38 17.12
C ILE A 217 9.23 3.65 18.37
N ILE A 218 9.96 2.66 18.84
CA ILE A 218 10.84 2.71 19.99
C ILE A 218 12.19 2.20 19.57
N ASP A 219 13.16 3.07 19.41
CA ASP A 219 14.52 2.70 19.03
C ASP A 219 15.53 3.69 19.63
N PRO A 220 16.03 3.41 20.84
CA PRO A 220 16.96 4.31 21.53
C PRO A 220 18.32 4.44 20.82
N GLY A 221 18.64 3.56 19.88
CA GLY A 221 19.82 3.68 19.03
C GLY A 221 19.64 4.69 17.89
N ALA A 222 18.39 5.02 17.54
CA ALA A 222 18.08 5.90 16.41
C ALA A 222 17.34 7.19 16.82
N TYR A 223 16.56 7.16 17.87
CA TYR A 223 15.67 8.25 18.30
C TYR A 223 15.83 8.55 19.79
N SER A 224 15.78 9.83 20.15
CA SER A 224 15.94 10.27 21.54
C SER A 224 14.75 9.94 22.44
N GLU A 225 13.58 9.67 21.84
CA GLU A 225 12.37 9.22 22.52
C GLU A 225 11.46 8.46 21.56
N PRO A 226 10.53 7.63 22.05
CA PRO A 226 9.52 6.99 21.20
C PRO A 226 8.63 8.00 20.47
N TRP A 227 8.21 7.64 19.26
CA TRP A 227 7.29 8.42 18.46
C TRP A 227 6.22 7.53 17.81
N THR A 228 5.10 8.11 17.43
CA THR A 228 3.92 7.38 16.96
C THR A 228 3.41 7.97 15.67
N VAL A 229 3.00 7.10 14.76
CA VAL A 229 2.32 7.43 13.51
C VAL A 229 0.99 6.73 13.42
N ALA A 230 0.02 7.30 12.68
CA ALA A 230 -1.28 6.67 12.48
C ALA A 230 -1.92 7.07 11.15
N TRP A 231 -2.72 6.16 10.59
CA TRP A 231 -3.55 6.39 9.40
C TRP A 231 -4.69 5.38 9.30
N ASP A 232 -5.64 5.67 8.44
CA ASP A 232 -6.74 4.77 8.14
C ASP A 232 -6.49 3.99 6.85
N ILE A 233 -6.92 2.74 6.83
CA ILE A 233 -6.78 1.79 5.74
C ILE A 233 -8.18 1.36 5.32
N PRO A 234 -8.60 1.60 4.06
CA PRO A 234 -9.92 1.21 3.58
C PRO A 234 -10.01 -0.28 3.26
N TRP A 235 -11.18 -0.85 3.49
CA TRP A 235 -11.58 -2.18 3.03
C TRP A 235 -12.05 -2.15 1.58
N SER A 236 -11.65 -3.13 0.79
CA SER A 236 -12.09 -3.36 -0.58
C SER A 236 -12.78 -4.72 -0.69
N GLU A 237 -14.12 -4.70 -0.57
CA GLU A 237 -14.97 -5.90 -0.61
C GLU A 237 -14.90 -6.58 -1.98
N GLY A 238 -14.80 -7.90 -2.00
CA GLY A 238 -14.81 -8.70 -3.21
C GLY A 238 -13.56 -8.56 -4.08
N GLN A 239 -12.53 -7.87 -3.62
CA GLN A 239 -11.23 -7.84 -4.26
C GLN A 239 -10.35 -8.96 -3.71
N GLU A 240 -9.42 -9.44 -4.53
CA GLU A 240 -8.48 -10.51 -4.19
C GLU A 240 -7.05 -10.02 -4.40
N LEU A 241 -6.09 -10.61 -3.67
CA LEU A 241 -4.67 -10.37 -3.91
C LEU A 241 -4.28 -10.82 -5.31
N GLN A 242 -3.43 -10.05 -5.96
CA GLN A 242 -2.91 -10.36 -7.27
C GLN A 242 -1.48 -10.89 -7.16
N GLU A 243 -1.03 -11.59 -8.18
CA GLU A 243 0.38 -11.95 -8.28
C GLU A 243 1.23 -10.68 -8.55
N TYR A 244 2.24 -10.47 -7.72
CA TYR A 244 3.19 -9.39 -7.85
C TYR A 244 4.63 -9.92 -7.82
N ILE A 245 5.38 -9.69 -8.89
CA ILE A 245 6.79 -10.12 -9.01
C ILE A 245 7.67 -8.86 -9.04
N CYS A 246 8.30 -8.56 -7.92
CA CYS A 246 9.12 -7.36 -7.77
C CYS A 246 10.26 -7.27 -8.78
N GLN A 247 10.85 -8.41 -9.18
CA GLN A 247 11.96 -8.47 -10.13
C GLN A 247 11.53 -8.18 -11.57
N GLU A 248 10.26 -8.36 -11.92
CA GLU A 248 9.78 -8.09 -13.25
C GLU A 248 9.73 -6.57 -13.52
N ASN A 249 10.42 -6.14 -14.57
CA ASN A 249 10.54 -4.71 -14.96
C ASN A 249 11.16 -3.80 -13.89
N ASN A 250 11.88 -4.35 -12.92
CA ASN A 250 12.54 -3.58 -11.88
C ASN A 250 13.80 -2.91 -12.44
N LYS A 251 13.75 -1.60 -12.64
CA LYS A 251 14.86 -0.80 -13.17
C LYS A 251 16.06 -0.76 -12.25
N PHE A 252 15.84 -0.80 -10.93
CA PHE A 252 16.93 -0.80 -9.95
C PHE A 252 17.81 -2.05 -10.08
N LEU A 253 17.25 -3.20 -10.40
CA LEU A 253 18.00 -4.44 -10.57
C LEU A 253 18.77 -4.46 -11.90
N VAL A 254 18.23 -3.83 -12.94
CA VAL A 254 18.87 -3.79 -14.27
C VAL A 254 20.09 -2.89 -14.30
N ASP A 255 20.09 -1.84 -13.47
CA ASP A 255 21.15 -0.85 -13.40
C ASP A 255 22.21 -1.19 -12.33
N LEU A 256 22.08 -2.34 -11.61
CA LEU A 256 23.08 -2.79 -10.66
C LEU A 256 24.35 -3.23 -11.40
N GLU A 257 25.45 -2.59 -11.05
CA GLU A 257 26.78 -2.93 -11.50
C GLU A 257 27.67 -3.30 -10.31
N ASP A 258 28.62 -4.21 -10.52
CA ASP A 258 29.64 -4.50 -9.53
C ASP A 258 30.68 -3.36 -9.42
N ASP A 259 31.64 -3.46 -8.48
CA ASP A 259 32.70 -2.48 -8.28
C ASP A 259 33.59 -2.27 -9.52
N PHE A 260 33.46 -3.10 -10.54
CA PHE A 260 34.20 -3.05 -11.81
C PHE A 260 33.35 -2.58 -12.98
N GLY A 261 32.07 -2.21 -12.72
CA GLY A 261 31.13 -1.77 -13.75
C GLY A 261 30.53 -2.90 -14.59
N ASN A 262 30.57 -4.15 -14.10
CA ASN A 262 29.89 -5.25 -14.76
C ASN A 262 28.45 -5.35 -14.23
N PRO A 263 27.45 -5.49 -15.12
CA PRO A 263 26.07 -5.66 -14.67
C PRO A 263 25.89 -7.00 -13.93
N PHE A 264 25.21 -6.97 -12.77
CA PHE A 264 24.87 -8.19 -12.03
C PHE A 264 23.91 -9.10 -12.81
N PHE A 265 23.11 -8.52 -13.70
CA PHE A 265 22.17 -9.24 -14.55
C PHE A 265 22.51 -8.95 -16.00
N GLU A 266 22.67 -9.98 -16.81
CA GLU A 266 22.77 -9.80 -18.26
C GLU A 266 21.52 -9.09 -18.75
N LYS A 267 21.71 -7.93 -19.39
CA LYS A 267 20.63 -7.30 -20.13
C LYS A 267 20.19 -8.30 -21.18
N THR A 268 19.05 -8.93 -21.00
CA THR A 268 18.43 -9.74 -22.04
C THR A 268 18.16 -8.80 -23.21
N THR A 269 19.13 -8.76 -24.12
CA THR A 269 19.00 -8.01 -25.37
C THR A 269 17.98 -8.72 -26.22
N GLY A 270 16.79 -8.11 -26.31
CA GLY A 270 15.93 -8.30 -27.47
C GLY A 270 14.91 -9.40 -27.35
N VAL A 271 13.69 -9.00 -27.08
CA VAL A 271 12.64 -9.36 -28.06
C VAL A 271 12.25 -8.04 -28.72
N GLU A 272 12.63 -7.88 -30.00
CA GLU A 272 12.09 -6.88 -30.91
C GLU A 272 10.58 -7.07 -31.12
#